data_0bbf3bcee5f6ddea438c812e44de65d5
#
_entry.id   0bbf3bcee5f6ddea438c812e44de65d5
#
_cell.length_a   1.000
_cell.length_b   1.000
_cell.length_c   1.000
_cell.angle_alpha   90.00
_cell.angle_beta   90.00
_cell.angle_gamma   90.00
#
_symmetry.space_group_name_H-M   'P 1'
#
loop_
_entity.id
_entity.type
_entity.pdbx_description
1 polymer ?
#
loop_
_entity_poly.entity_id
_entity_poly.type
_entity_poly.pdbx_seq_one_letter_code
_entity_poly.pdbx_strand_id
1 'polypeptide(L)' 'MACQQAKFTDAKDLADFVGQLVQIGCAFDIVQTGESEWIVDLS' A
#
# COMPACT_ATOMS: atom_id res chain seq x y z
N MET A 1 11.19 4.83 -15.48
CA MET A 1 10.22 3.89 -15.00
C MET A 1 9.33 4.49 -13.94
N ALA A 2 8.04 4.34 -14.08
CA ALA A 2 7.10 4.95 -13.17
C ALA A 2 6.87 4.07 -11.95
N CYS A 3 7.00 4.64 -10.77
CA CYS A 3 6.59 3.98 -9.55
C CYS A 3 5.08 4.09 -9.43
N GLN A 4 4.44 3.02 -9.02
CA GLN A 4 3.00 3.02 -8.82
C GLN A 4 2.68 3.28 -7.36
N GLN A 5 1.68 4.09 -7.13
CA GLN A 5 1.22 4.39 -5.79
C GLN A 5 -0.26 4.12 -5.67
N ALA A 6 -0.66 3.57 -4.53
CA ALA A 6 -2.05 3.32 -4.22
C ALA A 6 -2.40 4.02 -2.91
N LYS A 7 -3.47 4.78 -2.92
CA LYS A 7 -3.91 5.50 -1.73
C LYS A 7 -5.08 4.78 -1.09
N PHE A 8 -5.01 4.61 0.22
CA PHE A 8 -6.04 3.92 0.98
C PHE A 8 -6.50 4.78 2.14
N THR A 9 -7.79 4.76 2.38
CA THR A 9 -8.39 5.48 3.50
C THR A 9 -9.05 4.54 4.49
N ASP A 10 -9.00 3.24 4.24
CA ASP A 10 -9.56 2.23 5.11
C ASP A 10 -8.46 1.22 5.44
N ALA A 11 -8.20 1.06 6.74
CA ALA A 11 -7.15 0.16 7.20
C ALA A 11 -7.41 -1.29 6.78
N LYS A 12 -8.66 -1.67 6.70
CA LYS A 12 -9.04 -3.02 6.30
C LYS A 12 -8.67 -3.28 4.84
N ASP A 13 -9.00 -2.33 3.98
CA ASP A 13 -8.65 -2.42 2.56
C ASP A 13 -7.14 -2.43 2.39
N LEU A 14 -6.45 -1.59 3.15
CA LEU A 14 -5.00 -1.54 3.12
C LEU A 14 -4.39 -2.89 3.48
N ALA A 15 -4.87 -3.49 4.56
CA ALA A 15 -4.35 -4.78 5.03
C ALA A 15 -4.56 -5.88 3.98
N ASP A 16 -5.72 -5.87 3.35
CA ASP A 16 -6.04 -6.85 2.32
C ASP A 16 -5.10 -6.70 1.12
N PHE A 17 -4.89 -5.47 0.68
CA PHE A 17 -4.00 -5.20 -0.43
C PHE A 17 -2.56 -5.60 -0.11
N VAL A 18 -2.08 -5.23 1.07
CA VAL A 18 -0.73 -5.56 1.51
C VAL A 18 -0.54 -7.08 1.60
N GLY A 19 -1.54 -7.78 2.10
CA GLY A 19 -1.49 -9.23 2.16
C GLY A 19 -1.29 -9.86 0.80
N GLN A 20 -1.96 -9.33 -0.21
CA GLN A 20 -1.81 -9.83 -1.58
C GLN A 20 -0.42 -9.54 -2.12
N LEU A 21 0.12 -8.36 -1.83
CA LEU A 21 1.47 -8.01 -2.27
C LEU A 21 2.52 -8.94 -1.68
N VAL A 22 2.35 -9.29 -0.42
CA VAL A 22 3.26 -10.22 0.24
C VAL A 22 3.19 -11.59 -0.41
N GLN A 23 2.00 -12.04 -0.75
CA GLN A 23 1.81 -13.35 -1.38
C GLN A 23 2.52 -13.45 -2.72
N ILE A 24 2.47 -12.40 -3.52
CA ILE A 24 3.10 -12.42 -4.84
C ILE A 24 4.57 -12.02 -4.80
N GLY A 25 5.08 -11.64 -3.62
CA GLY A 25 6.48 -11.28 -3.46
C GLY A 25 6.83 -9.92 -4.02
N CYS A 26 5.89 -9.00 -4.02
CA CYS A 26 6.10 -7.66 -4.55
C CYS A 26 6.68 -6.74 -3.47
N ALA A 27 7.71 -5.98 -3.80
CA ALA A 27 8.29 -5.03 -2.87
C ALA A 27 7.44 -3.76 -2.80
N PHE A 28 7.26 -3.24 -1.60
CA PHE A 28 6.44 -2.05 -1.41
C PHE A 28 6.88 -1.30 -0.16
N ASP A 29 6.46 -0.03 -0.08
CA ASP A 29 6.62 0.80 1.11
C ASP A 29 5.27 1.41 1.46
N ILE A 30 5.03 1.59 2.75
CA ILE A 30 3.78 2.19 3.23
C ILE A 30 4.11 3.46 3.99
N VAL A 31 3.43 4.54 3.64
CA VAL A 31 3.58 5.82 4.33
C VAL A 31 2.20 6.26 4.80
N GLN A 32 2.10 6.56 6.10
CA GLN A 32 0.87 7.12 6.66
C GLN A 32 0.90 8.63 6.48
N THR A 33 -0.06 9.16 5.73
CA THR A 33 -0.14 10.58 5.42
C THR A 33 -1.19 11.31 6.25
N GLY A 34 -1.97 10.58 7.05
CA GLY A 34 -3.00 11.15 7.90
C GLY A 34 -3.50 10.11 8.88
N GLU A 35 -4.49 10.45 9.68
CA GLU A 35 -5.04 9.52 10.67
C GLU A 35 -5.63 8.28 10.03
N SER A 36 -6.24 8.46 8.85
CA SER A 36 -6.88 7.36 8.14
C SER A 36 -6.46 7.34 6.68
N GLU A 37 -5.22 7.76 6.40
CA GLU A 37 -4.73 7.79 5.02
C GLU A 37 -3.37 7.15 4.93
N TRP A 38 -3.24 6.25 3.98
CA TRP A 38 -1.97 5.56 3.74
C TRP A 38 -1.69 5.54 2.24
N ILE A 39 -0.41 5.62 1.91
CA ILE A 39 0.02 5.48 0.53
C ILE A 39 0.96 4.28 0.46
N VAL A 40 0.66 3.36 -0.44
CA VAL A 40 1.50 2.20 -0.70
C VAL A 40 2.28 2.49 -1.98
N ASP A 41 3.59 2.46 -1.85
CA ASP A 41 4.51 2.74 -2.94
C ASP A 41 5.05 1.42 -3.47
N LEU A 42 4.81 1.15 -4.73
CA LEU A 42 5.25 -0.10 -5.36
C LEU A 42 6.52 0.13 -6.16
N SER A 43 7.48 -0.73 -5.96
CA SER A 43 8.72 -0.63 -6.73
C SER A 43 8.83 -1.66 -7.84
#